data_a8cdb5fa9d7dd5519803876c40ebf3fc
#
_entry.id   a8cdb5fa9d7dd5519803876c40ebf3fc
#
_cell.length_a   1.000
_cell.length_b   1.000
_cell.length_c   1.000
_cell.angle_alpha   90.00
_cell.angle_beta   90.00
_cell.angle_gamma   90.00
#
_symmetry.space_group_name_H-M   'P 1'
#
loop_
_entity.id
_entity.type
_entity.pdbx_description
1 polymer ?
#
loop_
_entity_poly.entity_id
_entity_poly.type
_entity_poly.pdbx_seq_one_letter_code
_entity_poly.pdbx_strand_id
1 'polypeptide(L)'
;MAKGSKTEFRFIYRNLYEEDVHVSSVRTSCGCTQPAITKKLIKTHETGEIVAAFNTRTFLGQHGATLTVTFDQPFYAEVQLRVAGNIRGDVAFEPASVNLGNVDLGRGAEQVVRVTHIGSTPWEITDVRSANVNFEVLLSQPQHTGSQSAYDLTLRLKPDAPAGYINDQLILVTNDPRAAQIPMDVEGRVVAEVTVSPQLLALGNVVPGGSVTKNIVVRANRPFCVTGIVCNDGCLSCPAKETPAKVHILPVTFQAGDVGGQVERELTITTDLGDGAVPVVTVQAMVDGAPADGASARRKPSPQQSVSLR
;
A
#
# COMPACT_ATOMS: atom_id res chain seq x y z
N MET A 1 23.16 3.22 8.85
CA MET A 1 21.96 3.25 9.73
C MET A 1 22.35 3.76 11.11
N ALA A 2 21.45 4.48 11.78
CA ALA A 2 21.71 5.04 13.11
C ALA A 2 21.54 3.96 14.21
N LYS A 3 22.27 4.12 15.32
CA LYS A 3 22.08 3.26 16.50
C LYS A 3 20.65 3.39 17.03
N GLY A 4 20.03 2.26 17.33
CA GLY A 4 18.66 2.19 17.84
C GLY A 4 17.57 2.40 16.79
N SER A 5 17.90 2.78 15.54
CA SER A 5 16.91 2.89 14.48
C SER A 5 16.30 1.54 14.16
N LYS A 6 15.00 1.52 13.80
CA LYS A 6 14.40 0.38 13.16
C LYS A 6 14.87 0.38 11.70
N THR A 7 15.54 -0.65 11.28
CA THR A 7 16.03 -0.77 9.90
C THR A 7 15.73 -2.16 9.38
N GLU A 8 14.94 -2.23 8.32
CA GLU A 8 14.51 -3.46 7.68
C GLU A 8 14.91 -3.45 6.21
N PHE A 9 15.35 -4.60 5.72
CA PHE A 9 15.54 -4.88 4.30
C PHE A 9 14.44 -5.81 3.85
N ARG A 10 13.78 -5.49 2.74
CA ARG A 10 12.64 -6.22 2.21
C ARG A 10 12.99 -6.83 0.87
N PHE A 11 12.88 -8.15 0.76
CA PHE A 11 13.08 -8.90 -0.46
C PHE A 11 11.73 -9.36 -0.98
N ILE A 12 11.25 -8.68 -2.00
CA ILE A 12 9.99 -9.00 -2.67
C ILE A 12 10.29 -10.02 -3.75
N TYR A 13 9.52 -11.10 -3.78
CA TYR A 13 9.60 -12.13 -4.82
C TYR A 13 8.20 -12.46 -5.32
N ARG A 14 8.12 -12.98 -6.56
CA ARG A 14 6.87 -13.33 -7.23
C ARG A 14 6.87 -14.80 -7.59
N ASN A 15 5.76 -15.48 -7.34
CA ASN A 15 5.55 -16.83 -7.86
C ASN A 15 5.29 -16.77 -9.37
N LEU A 16 6.16 -17.41 -10.16
CA LEU A 16 6.06 -17.51 -11.63
C LEU A 16 5.54 -18.88 -12.08
N TYR A 17 5.32 -19.81 -11.13
CA TYR A 17 4.81 -21.16 -11.40
C TYR A 17 3.28 -21.18 -11.39
N GLU A 18 2.70 -22.18 -12.03
CA GLU A 18 1.26 -22.45 -11.98
C GLU A 18 0.84 -23.03 -10.62
N GLU A 19 1.78 -23.74 -9.97
CA GLU A 19 1.59 -24.32 -8.64
C GLU A 19 1.84 -23.28 -7.53
N ASP A 20 1.27 -23.52 -6.37
CA ASP A 20 1.53 -22.73 -5.16
C ASP A 20 2.99 -22.90 -4.71
N VAL A 21 3.64 -21.78 -4.37
CA VAL A 21 4.98 -21.78 -3.78
C VAL A 21 4.85 -21.63 -2.26
N HIS A 22 5.46 -22.55 -1.50
CA HIS A 22 5.48 -22.50 -0.04
C HIS A 22 6.89 -22.25 0.47
N VAL A 23 7.00 -21.25 1.37
CA VAL A 23 8.23 -20.93 2.10
C VAL A 23 8.16 -21.61 3.46
N SER A 24 8.93 -22.66 3.64
CA SER A 24 8.92 -23.44 4.88
C SER A 24 9.65 -22.72 6.02
N SER A 25 10.82 -22.12 5.73
CA SER A 25 11.63 -21.44 6.73
C SER A 25 12.56 -20.37 6.15
N VAL A 26 13.00 -19.48 7.03
CA VAL A 26 14.13 -18.58 6.77
C VAL A 26 15.08 -18.61 7.98
N ARG A 27 16.36 -18.76 7.71
CA ARG A 27 17.43 -18.78 8.73
C ARG A 27 18.44 -17.69 8.44
N THR A 28 19.10 -17.17 9.46
CA THR A 28 20.17 -16.17 9.33
C THR A 28 21.50 -16.72 9.82
N SER A 29 22.60 -16.28 9.21
CA SER A 29 23.97 -16.63 9.62
C SER A 29 24.47 -15.81 10.80
N CYS A 30 23.77 -14.76 11.23
CA CYS A 30 24.22 -13.82 12.27
C CYS A 30 23.05 -13.43 13.18
N GLY A 31 23.31 -13.34 14.49
CA GLY A 31 22.34 -12.79 15.46
C GLY A 31 22.11 -11.27 15.32
N CYS A 32 22.83 -10.60 14.44
CA CYS A 32 22.67 -9.18 14.11
C CYS A 32 21.43 -8.88 13.24
N THR A 33 20.81 -9.92 12.67
CA THR A 33 19.65 -9.79 11.77
C THR A 33 18.57 -10.77 12.16
N GLN A 34 17.32 -10.29 12.21
CA GLN A 34 16.15 -11.09 12.54
C GLN A 34 15.28 -11.22 11.27
N PRO A 35 15.19 -12.44 10.68
CA PRO A 35 14.39 -12.64 9.49
C PRO A 35 12.93 -12.93 9.82
N ALA A 36 12.02 -12.51 8.95
CA ALA A 36 10.60 -12.83 9.01
C ALA A 36 10.04 -13.14 7.63
N ILE A 37 9.06 -14.06 7.58
CA ILE A 37 8.29 -14.39 6.38
C ILE A 37 6.91 -13.73 6.54
N THR A 38 6.54 -12.81 5.65
CA THR A 38 5.24 -12.11 5.73
C THR A 38 4.09 -13.00 5.26
N LYS A 39 4.36 -13.85 4.26
CA LYS A 39 3.38 -14.79 3.68
C LYS A 39 4.09 -16.09 3.33
N LYS A 40 3.62 -17.21 3.89
CA LYS A 40 4.25 -18.52 3.66
C LYS A 40 3.80 -19.19 2.36
N LEU A 41 2.51 -19.08 2.00
CA LEU A 41 1.95 -19.67 0.78
C LEU A 41 1.65 -18.57 -0.23
N ILE A 42 2.25 -18.66 -1.41
CA ILE A 42 2.15 -17.67 -2.48
C ILE A 42 1.56 -18.34 -3.72
N LYS A 43 0.36 -17.93 -4.09
CA LYS A 43 -0.35 -18.47 -5.26
C LYS A 43 0.28 -17.99 -6.57
N THR A 44 -0.11 -18.59 -7.66
CA THR A 44 0.29 -18.19 -9.02
C THR A 44 0.22 -16.69 -9.22
N HIS A 45 1.34 -16.11 -9.66
CA HIS A 45 1.52 -14.67 -9.90
C HIS A 45 1.39 -13.75 -8.69
N GLU A 46 1.16 -14.27 -7.48
CA GLU A 46 1.21 -13.49 -6.25
C GLU A 46 2.67 -13.15 -5.86
N THR A 47 2.80 -12.13 -5.03
CA THR A 47 4.06 -11.71 -4.43
C THR A 47 4.14 -12.14 -2.97
N GLY A 48 5.34 -12.55 -2.55
CA GLY A 48 5.72 -12.76 -1.16
C GLY A 48 6.86 -11.83 -0.78
N GLU A 49 7.15 -11.75 0.52
CA GLU A 49 8.19 -10.87 1.04
C GLU A 49 8.94 -11.57 2.18
N ILE A 50 10.26 -11.47 2.15
CA ILE A 50 11.16 -11.81 3.27
C ILE A 50 11.68 -10.51 3.83
N VAL A 51 11.44 -10.27 5.11
CA VAL A 51 11.94 -9.09 5.84
C VAL A 51 13.16 -9.49 6.66
N ALA A 52 14.20 -8.66 6.63
CA ALA A 52 15.41 -8.79 7.43
C ALA A 52 15.59 -7.53 8.29
N ALA A 53 15.26 -7.62 9.59
CA ALA A 53 15.42 -6.53 10.54
C ALA A 53 16.80 -6.58 11.18
N PHE A 54 17.56 -5.46 11.13
CA PHE A 54 18.84 -5.33 11.81
C PHE A 54 18.66 -4.97 13.29
N ASN A 55 19.42 -5.64 14.16
CA ASN A 55 19.51 -5.26 15.57
C ASN A 55 20.49 -4.09 15.75
N THR A 56 20.02 -2.89 15.50
CA THR A 56 20.82 -1.66 15.62
C THR A 56 21.03 -1.20 17.06
N ARG A 57 20.37 -1.82 18.05
CA ARG A 57 20.53 -1.48 19.47
C ARG A 57 21.77 -2.08 20.07
N THR A 58 22.04 -3.35 19.76
CA THR A 58 23.11 -4.14 20.38
C THR A 58 24.38 -4.13 19.56
N PHE A 59 24.28 -4.07 18.24
CA PHE A 59 25.41 -4.12 17.32
C PHE A 59 25.80 -2.73 16.83
N LEU A 60 27.09 -2.51 16.65
CA LEU A 60 27.68 -1.29 16.08
C LEU A 60 28.73 -1.65 15.04
N GLY A 61 28.94 -0.75 14.08
CA GLY A 61 29.91 -0.94 13.00
C GLY A 61 29.35 -1.72 11.83
N GLN A 62 30.25 -2.32 11.06
CA GLN A 62 29.90 -3.02 9.83
C GLN A 62 29.44 -4.45 10.15
N HIS A 63 28.22 -4.78 9.77
CA HIS A 63 27.61 -6.09 9.94
C HIS A 63 26.98 -6.56 8.64
N GLY A 64 27.00 -7.88 8.44
CA GLY A 64 26.35 -8.54 7.32
C GLY A 64 25.79 -9.89 7.73
N ALA A 65 24.73 -10.30 7.09
CA ALA A 65 24.11 -11.60 7.28
C ALA A 65 23.73 -12.23 5.94
N THR A 66 23.78 -13.55 5.89
CA THR A 66 23.19 -14.34 4.82
C THR A 66 21.92 -14.96 5.36
N LEU A 67 20.79 -14.71 4.69
CA LEU A 67 19.51 -15.35 4.97
C LEU A 67 19.36 -16.53 4.01
N THR A 68 19.18 -17.73 4.55
CA THR A 68 18.84 -18.93 3.76
C THR A 68 17.34 -19.12 3.84
N VAL A 69 16.66 -18.92 2.70
CA VAL A 69 15.22 -19.12 2.53
C VAL A 69 15.00 -20.49 1.93
N THR A 70 14.22 -21.34 2.62
CA THR A 70 13.92 -22.70 2.19
C THR A 70 12.49 -22.76 1.66
N PHE A 71 12.34 -23.23 0.43
CA PHE A 71 11.08 -23.57 -0.22
C PHE A 71 10.93 -25.10 -0.20
N ASP A 72 9.71 -25.59 0.01
CA ASP A 72 9.39 -27.02 -0.01
C ASP A 72 8.25 -27.38 -1.00
N GLN A 73 7.62 -26.38 -1.63
CA GLN A 73 6.64 -26.54 -2.69
C GLN A 73 6.85 -25.50 -3.78
N PRO A 74 6.67 -25.88 -5.07
CA PRO A 74 6.32 -27.21 -5.61
C PRO A 74 7.49 -28.18 -5.56
N PHE A 75 8.70 -27.73 -5.30
CA PHE A 75 9.91 -28.54 -5.13
C PHE A 75 10.83 -27.90 -4.09
N TYR A 76 11.71 -28.74 -3.51
CA TYR A 76 12.70 -28.25 -2.54
C TYR A 76 13.73 -27.35 -3.23
N ALA A 77 13.94 -26.15 -2.65
CA ALA A 77 14.98 -25.22 -3.07
C ALA A 77 15.46 -24.37 -1.89
N GLU A 78 16.72 -23.97 -1.91
CA GLU A 78 17.27 -22.97 -0.98
C GLU A 78 17.81 -21.77 -1.76
N VAL A 79 17.44 -20.58 -1.32
CA VAL A 79 17.92 -19.30 -1.89
C VAL A 79 18.63 -18.52 -0.80
N GLN A 80 19.83 -18.01 -1.11
CA GLN A 80 20.60 -17.17 -0.22
C GLN A 80 20.44 -15.70 -0.57
N LEU A 81 19.97 -14.91 0.39
CA LEU A 81 19.87 -13.46 0.33
C LEU A 81 20.93 -12.85 1.23
N ARG A 82 21.65 -11.83 0.76
CA ARG A 82 22.68 -11.15 1.54
C ARG A 82 22.24 -9.75 1.92
N VAL A 83 22.41 -9.40 3.19
CA VAL A 83 22.23 -8.05 3.70
C VAL A 83 23.52 -7.60 4.35
N ALA A 84 23.87 -6.33 4.18
CA ALA A 84 25.02 -5.72 4.84
C ALA A 84 24.73 -4.26 5.16
N GLY A 85 25.29 -3.77 6.25
CA GLY A 85 25.12 -2.39 6.66
C GLY A 85 26.12 -1.96 7.72
N ASN A 86 26.27 -0.65 7.89
CA ASN A 86 27.09 -0.05 8.95
C ASN A 86 26.18 0.66 9.95
N ILE A 87 26.22 0.19 11.22
CA ILE A 87 25.43 0.74 12.34
C ILE A 87 26.29 1.78 13.05
N ARG A 88 25.86 3.05 12.97
CA ARG A 88 26.57 4.20 13.54
C ARG A 88 26.12 4.45 14.98
N GLY A 89 27.08 4.58 15.89
CA GLY A 89 26.83 4.93 17.28
C GLY A 89 26.81 6.43 17.55
N ASP A 90 27.24 7.24 16.58
CA ASP A 90 27.32 8.70 16.66
C ASP A 90 26.05 9.41 16.20
N VAL A 91 25.12 8.73 15.53
CA VAL A 91 23.80 9.26 15.15
C VAL A 91 22.70 8.47 15.85
N ALA A 92 21.74 9.18 16.43
CA ALA A 92 20.55 8.60 17.07
C ALA A 92 19.29 9.32 16.63
N PHE A 93 18.18 8.56 16.56
CA PHE A 93 16.83 9.06 16.30
C PHE A 93 15.95 8.88 17.54
N GLU A 94 15.13 9.87 17.86
CA GLU A 94 14.14 9.79 18.94
C GLU A 94 12.81 10.42 18.47
N PRO A 95 11.78 9.61 18.24
CA PRO A 95 11.75 8.14 18.27
C PRO A 95 12.63 7.50 17.19
N ALA A 96 12.93 6.21 17.35
CA ALA A 96 13.85 5.46 16.49
C ALA A 96 13.38 5.26 15.03
N SER A 97 12.10 5.46 14.78
CA SER A 97 11.43 5.47 13.47
C SER A 97 10.18 6.33 13.55
N VAL A 98 9.62 6.72 12.42
CA VAL A 98 8.31 7.38 12.36
C VAL A 98 7.23 6.32 12.34
N ASN A 99 6.29 6.38 13.28
CA ASN A 99 5.10 5.55 13.29
C ASN A 99 3.85 6.44 13.34
N LEU A 100 3.20 6.63 12.20
CA LEU A 100 2.01 7.45 12.07
C LEU A 100 0.74 6.75 12.61
N GLY A 101 0.84 5.45 12.92
CA GLY A 101 -0.31 4.66 13.38
C GLY A 101 -1.41 4.55 12.33
N ASN A 102 -2.66 4.52 12.79
CA ASN A 102 -3.83 4.61 11.90
C ASN A 102 -4.22 6.07 11.73
N VAL A 103 -4.21 6.54 10.49
CA VAL A 103 -4.57 7.91 10.10
C VAL A 103 -5.88 7.85 9.32
N ASP A 104 -6.87 8.60 9.75
CA ASP A 104 -8.13 8.67 9.00
C ASP A 104 -7.88 9.35 7.64
N LEU A 105 -8.44 8.79 6.59
CA LEU A 105 -8.36 9.35 5.24
C LEU A 105 -8.90 10.80 5.24
N GLY A 106 -8.21 11.69 4.57
CA GLY A 106 -8.56 13.11 4.52
C GLY A 106 -8.03 13.97 5.68
N ARG A 107 -7.40 13.37 6.73
CA ARG A 107 -6.92 14.14 7.89
C ARG A 107 -5.42 14.46 7.87
N GLY A 108 -4.62 13.60 7.23
CA GLY A 108 -3.18 13.68 7.36
C GLY A 108 -2.67 13.37 8.78
N ALA A 109 -1.37 13.41 8.97
CA ALA A 109 -0.73 13.20 10.26
C ALA A 109 0.61 13.92 10.32
N GLU A 110 1.10 14.19 11.51
CA GLU A 110 2.41 14.80 11.73
C GLU A 110 3.14 14.09 12.85
N GLN A 111 4.44 13.88 12.67
CA GLN A 111 5.32 13.38 13.72
C GLN A 111 6.67 14.05 13.66
N VAL A 112 7.18 14.41 14.84
CA VAL A 112 8.52 15.00 15.01
C VAL A 112 9.48 13.91 15.47
N VAL A 113 10.64 13.87 14.84
CA VAL A 113 11.78 13.03 15.24
C VAL A 113 12.96 13.89 15.52
N ARG A 114 13.53 13.76 16.73
CA ARG A 114 14.80 14.40 17.06
C ARG A 114 15.95 13.56 16.52
N VAL A 115 16.76 14.16 15.67
CA VAL A 115 17.99 13.58 15.13
C VAL A 115 19.17 14.17 15.88
N THR A 116 19.98 13.34 16.51
CA THR A 116 21.14 13.76 17.29
C THR A 116 22.41 13.14 16.71
N HIS A 117 23.44 13.96 16.52
CA HIS A 117 24.79 13.51 16.18
C HIS A 117 25.77 13.93 17.26
N ILE A 118 26.68 13.05 17.65
CA ILE A 118 27.76 13.31 18.60
C ILE A 118 29.10 13.09 17.89
N GLY A 119 29.89 14.16 17.75
CA GLY A 119 31.19 14.11 17.08
C GLY A 119 31.95 15.42 17.17
N SER A 120 33.25 15.36 16.88
CA SER A 120 34.15 16.56 16.92
C SER A 120 34.19 17.34 15.60
N THR A 121 33.61 16.79 14.54
CA THR A 121 33.55 17.44 13.22
C THR A 121 32.19 18.09 13.01
N PRO A 122 32.12 19.25 12.33
CA PRO A 122 30.84 19.81 11.93
C PRO A 122 30.01 18.80 11.13
N TRP A 123 28.84 18.48 11.64
CA TRP A 123 27.93 17.56 11.00
C TRP A 123 26.61 18.23 10.69
N GLU A 124 26.16 18.09 9.45
CA GLU A 124 24.96 18.74 8.96
C GLU A 124 24.10 17.77 8.14
N ILE A 125 22.80 17.87 8.30
CA ILE A 125 21.82 17.30 7.39
C ILE A 125 21.61 18.32 6.29
N THR A 126 22.05 18.01 5.07
CA THR A 126 21.99 18.92 3.92
C THR A 126 20.70 18.78 3.14
N ASP A 127 20.04 17.60 3.22
CA ASP A 127 18.78 17.30 2.50
C ASP A 127 18.06 16.13 3.17
N VAL A 128 16.75 16.04 2.96
CA VAL A 128 15.95 14.86 3.35
C VAL A 128 15.09 14.45 2.17
N ARG A 129 15.22 13.20 1.74
CA ARG A 129 14.54 12.66 0.55
C ARG A 129 13.55 11.58 0.90
N SER A 130 12.45 11.55 0.16
CA SER A 130 11.46 10.47 0.18
C SER A 130 11.01 10.14 -1.23
N ALA A 131 10.71 8.87 -1.49
CA ALA A 131 10.04 8.44 -2.72
C ALA A 131 8.52 8.64 -2.65
N ASN A 132 7.96 8.80 -1.45
CA ASN A 132 6.53 9.00 -1.25
C ASN A 132 6.15 10.47 -1.44
N VAL A 133 5.38 10.74 -2.49
CA VAL A 133 4.92 12.09 -2.86
C VAL A 133 3.93 12.70 -1.86
N ASN A 134 3.34 11.86 -0.99
CA ASN A 134 2.40 12.29 0.04
C ASN A 134 3.10 12.74 1.33
N PHE A 135 4.42 12.69 1.37
CA PHE A 135 5.20 13.21 2.51
C PHE A 135 5.68 14.63 2.25
N GLU A 136 5.59 15.44 3.29
CA GLU A 136 6.28 16.73 3.43
C GLU A 136 7.22 16.64 4.62
N VAL A 137 8.46 17.06 4.42
CA VAL A 137 9.48 17.02 5.47
C VAL A 137 10.01 18.43 5.74
N LEU A 138 9.98 18.81 7.01
CA LEU A 138 10.55 20.07 7.50
C LEU A 138 11.71 19.73 8.43
N LEU A 139 12.85 20.37 8.22
CA LEU A 139 14.03 20.23 9.05
C LEU A 139 14.27 21.57 9.80
N SER A 140 14.45 21.48 11.13
CA SER A 140 14.81 22.68 11.93
C SER A 140 16.23 23.15 11.62
N GLN A 141 16.54 24.35 12.06
CA GLN A 141 17.96 24.80 12.16
C GLN A 141 18.70 23.89 13.16
N PRO A 142 20.00 23.62 12.93
CA PRO A 142 20.81 22.84 13.84
C PRO A 142 20.94 23.49 15.21
N GLN A 143 20.79 22.70 16.25
CA GLN A 143 21.06 23.08 17.62
C GLN A 143 22.41 22.48 18.03
N HIS A 144 23.42 23.34 18.29
CA HIS A 144 24.76 22.90 18.68
C HIS A 144 24.95 23.04 20.19
N THR A 145 25.38 21.98 20.86
CA THR A 145 25.73 21.99 22.28
C THR A 145 27.02 21.19 22.48
N GLY A 146 28.14 21.88 22.62
CA GLY A 146 29.45 21.25 22.68
C GLY A 146 29.76 20.43 21.41
N SER A 147 29.98 19.11 21.57
CA SER A 147 30.22 18.18 20.46
C SER A 147 28.95 17.57 19.88
N GLN A 148 27.79 18.05 20.30
CA GLN A 148 26.49 17.50 19.84
C GLN A 148 25.82 18.49 18.88
N SER A 149 25.30 17.94 17.76
CA SER A 149 24.40 18.62 16.83
C SER A 149 23.04 17.91 16.87
N ALA A 150 21.96 18.68 17.01
CA ALA A 150 20.61 18.15 17.03
C ALA A 150 19.70 18.88 16.05
N TYR A 151 18.80 18.14 15.41
CA TYR A 151 17.77 18.65 14.52
C TYR A 151 16.42 18.07 14.93
N ASP A 152 15.37 18.87 14.78
CA ASP A 152 14.00 18.37 14.83
C ASP A 152 13.50 18.22 13.37
N LEU A 153 13.24 16.98 12.98
CA LEU A 153 12.70 16.61 11.68
C LEU A 153 11.21 16.36 11.84
N THR A 154 10.40 17.17 11.18
CA THR A 154 8.95 17.03 11.18
C THR A 154 8.52 16.37 9.87
N LEU A 155 7.96 15.19 9.97
CA LEU A 155 7.29 14.51 8.84
C LEU A 155 5.80 14.78 8.91
N ARG A 156 5.23 15.25 7.80
CA ARG A 156 3.79 15.40 7.58
C ARG A 156 3.31 14.47 6.50
N LEU A 157 2.27 13.72 6.78
CA LEU A 157 1.49 13.01 5.79
C LEU A 157 0.39 13.95 5.29
N LYS A 158 0.31 14.15 3.99
CA LYS A 158 -0.71 15.01 3.39
C LYS A 158 -2.12 14.44 3.56
N PRO A 159 -3.17 15.29 3.68
CA PRO A 159 -4.55 14.82 3.79
C PRO A 159 -5.04 14.03 2.57
N ASP A 160 -4.52 14.30 1.39
CA ASP A 160 -4.86 13.62 0.13
C ASP A 160 -4.15 12.28 -0.08
N ALA A 161 -3.37 11.81 0.91
CA ALA A 161 -2.74 10.49 0.87
C ALA A 161 -3.79 9.39 0.72
N PRO A 162 -3.61 8.45 -0.23
CA PRO A 162 -4.57 7.38 -0.49
C PRO A 162 -4.65 6.39 0.68
N ALA A 163 -5.82 5.73 0.82
CA ALA A 163 -5.98 4.65 1.79
C ALA A 163 -5.01 3.50 1.49
N GLY A 164 -4.37 2.97 2.53
CA GLY A 164 -3.40 1.89 2.40
C GLY A 164 -2.36 1.85 3.51
N TYR A 165 -1.47 0.86 3.42
CA TYR A 165 -0.31 0.78 4.31
C TYR A 165 0.77 1.74 3.84
N ILE A 166 1.39 2.42 4.80
CA ILE A 166 2.60 3.23 4.63
C ILE A 166 3.76 2.39 5.16
N ASN A 167 4.74 2.15 4.32
CA ASN A 167 5.95 1.41 4.66
C ASN A 167 7.08 1.90 3.76
N ASP A 168 7.59 3.05 4.14
CA ASP A 168 8.50 3.89 3.36
C ASP A 168 9.75 4.23 4.17
N GLN A 169 10.69 4.91 3.52
CA GLN A 169 11.90 5.42 4.14
C GLN A 169 12.11 6.90 3.82
N LEU A 170 12.56 7.64 4.82
CA LEU A 170 13.23 8.91 4.63
C LEU A 170 14.73 8.67 4.54
N ILE A 171 15.40 9.34 3.61
CA ILE A 171 16.85 9.30 3.47
C ILE A 171 17.40 10.67 3.88
N LEU A 172 18.04 10.72 5.05
CA LEU A 172 18.75 11.91 5.49
C LEU A 172 20.09 11.98 4.74
N VAL A 173 20.30 13.04 3.96
CA VAL A 173 21.55 13.29 3.26
C VAL A 173 22.41 14.17 4.17
N THR A 174 23.67 13.76 4.40
CA THR A 174 24.58 14.46 5.31
C THR A 174 25.87 14.88 4.62
N ASN A 175 26.61 15.78 5.24
CA ASN A 175 27.94 16.20 4.80
C ASN A 175 29.06 15.22 5.18
N ASP A 176 28.74 14.10 5.88
CA ASP A 176 29.73 13.08 6.22
C ASP A 176 29.95 12.09 5.05
N PRO A 177 31.11 12.09 4.37
CA PRO A 177 31.37 11.21 3.22
C PRO A 177 31.35 9.72 3.58
N ARG A 178 31.52 9.36 4.88
CA ARG A 178 31.44 7.96 5.35
C ARG A 178 30.03 7.48 5.57
N ALA A 179 29.06 8.39 5.64
CA ALA A 179 27.64 8.09 5.74
C ALA A 179 26.81 9.24 5.14
N ALA A 180 27.04 9.47 3.85
CA ALA A 180 26.33 10.51 3.10
C ALA A 180 24.80 10.33 3.10
N GLN A 181 24.30 9.12 3.39
CA GLN A 181 22.88 8.79 3.46
C GLN A 181 22.58 7.96 4.70
N ILE A 182 21.58 8.37 5.48
CA ILE A 182 21.12 7.66 6.67
C ILE A 182 19.62 7.41 6.53
N PRO A 183 19.19 6.14 6.37
CA PRO A 183 17.78 5.80 6.24
C PRO A 183 17.08 5.87 7.60
N MET A 184 15.80 6.28 7.57
CA MET A 184 14.86 6.27 8.68
C MET A 184 13.53 5.71 8.20
N ASP A 185 13.06 4.63 8.82
CA ASP A 185 11.82 3.96 8.43
C ASP A 185 10.59 4.78 8.86
N VAL A 186 9.58 4.76 8.00
CA VAL A 186 8.26 5.39 8.20
C VAL A 186 7.19 4.32 8.04
N GLU A 187 6.38 4.14 9.08
CA GLU A 187 5.28 3.19 9.09
C GLU A 187 3.97 3.89 9.44
N GLY A 188 2.88 3.33 8.93
CA GLY A 188 1.53 3.79 9.26
C GLY A 188 0.48 3.13 8.38
N ARG A 189 -0.74 3.57 8.54
CA ARG A 189 -1.85 3.13 7.71
C ARG A 189 -2.88 4.24 7.56
N VAL A 190 -3.18 4.61 6.32
CA VAL A 190 -4.32 5.47 6.03
C VAL A 190 -5.58 4.59 5.94
N VAL A 191 -6.55 4.86 6.78
CA VAL A 191 -7.77 4.06 6.94
C VAL A 191 -8.96 4.86 6.45
N ALA A 192 -9.72 4.30 5.53
CA ALA A 192 -11.00 4.87 5.14
C ALA A 192 -11.99 4.73 6.31
N GLU A 193 -12.65 5.81 6.68
CA GLU A 193 -13.65 5.80 7.76
C GLU A 193 -14.83 4.88 7.42
N VAL A 194 -15.21 4.85 6.15
CA VAL A 194 -16.27 4.00 5.60
C VAL A 194 -15.70 3.05 4.57
N THR A 195 -16.05 1.79 4.67
CA THR A 195 -15.66 0.73 3.70
C THR A 195 -16.88 0.07 3.12
N VAL A 196 -16.78 -0.39 1.86
CA VAL A 196 -17.84 -1.12 1.16
C VAL A 196 -17.34 -2.47 0.66
N SER A 197 -18.19 -3.48 0.69
CA SER A 197 -17.91 -4.82 0.19
C SER A 197 -19.15 -5.44 -0.45
N PRO A 198 -19.04 -6.02 -1.67
CA PRO A 198 -17.85 -6.03 -2.52
C PRO A 198 -17.60 -4.65 -3.15
N GLN A 199 -16.35 -4.38 -3.55
CA GLN A 199 -16.00 -3.17 -4.34
C GLN A 199 -16.39 -3.31 -5.81
N LEU A 200 -16.50 -4.54 -6.31
CA LEU A 200 -17.02 -4.89 -7.63
C LEU A 200 -18.30 -5.70 -7.47
N LEU A 201 -19.43 -5.12 -7.86
CA LEU A 201 -20.75 -5.75 -7.82
C LEU A 201 -21.10 -6.30 -9.20
N ALA A 202 -20.78 -7.56 -9.46
CA ALA A 202 -21.14 -8.23 -10.70
C ALA A 202 -22.63 -8.67 -10.63
N LEU A 203 -23.47 -8.09 -11.48
CA LEU A 203 -24.91 -8.37 -11.51
C LEU A 203 -25.26 -9.57 -12.40
N GLY A 204 -24.36 -9.94 -13.35
CA GLY A 204 -24.58 -11.00 -14.32
C GLY A 204 -25.39 -10.53 -15.53
N ASN A 205 -26.07 -11.48 -16.19
CA ASN A 205 -26.90 -11.20 -17.36
C ASN A 205 -28.28 -10.67 -16.94
N VAL A 206 -28.74 -9.63 -17.59
CA VAL A 206 -30.04 -8.98 -17.33
C VAL A 206 -30.76 -8.80 -18.67
N VAL A 207 -32.04 -9.19 -18.72
CA VAL A 207 -32.85 -9.00 -19.94
C VAL A 207 -33.12 -7.50 -20.15
N PRO A 208 -33.24 -7.01 -21.39
CA PRO A 208 -33.63 -5.63 -21.67
C PRO A 208 -34.91 -5.22 -20.93
N GLY A 209 -34.90 -4.03 -20.32
CA GLY A 209 -36.02 -3.56 -19.48
C GLY A 209 -36.17 -4.27 -18.14
N GLY A 210 -35.36 -5.33 -17.86
CA GLY A 210 -35.40 -6.08 -16.62
C GLY A 210 -34.67 -5.39 -15.48
N SER A 211 -34.85 -5.88 -14.26
CA SER A 211 -34.13 -5.40 -13.08
C SER A 211 -33.49 -6.53 -12.30
N VAL A 212 -32.37 -6.23 -11.65
CA VAL A 212 -31.68 -7.14 -10.74
C VAL A 212 -31.22 -6.38 -9.50
N THR A 213 -31.38 -7.03 -8.34
CA THR A 213 -30.99 -6.47 -7.04
C THR A 213 -29.93 -7.35 -6.40
N LYS A 214 -28.85 -6.75 -5.95
CA LYS A 214 -27.83 -7.39 -5.10
C LYS A 214 -27.46 -6.52 -3.92
N ASN A 215 -27.07 -7.15 -2.83
CA ASN A 215 -26.70 -6.47 -1.61
C ASN A 215 -25.22 -6.10 -1.60
N ILE A 216 -24.93 -4.91 -1.09
CA ILE A 216 -23.60 -4.49 -0.65
C ILE A 216 -23.62 -4.24 0.85
N VAL A 217 -22.46 -4.37 1.48
CA VAL A 217 -22.29 -4.13 2.92
C VAL A 217 -21.40 -2.90 3.09
N VAL A 218 -21.92 -1.88 3.76
CA VAL A 218 -21.18 -0.66 4.10
C VAL A 218 -20.89 -0.69 5.60
N ARG A 219 -19.63 -0.44 5.98
CA ARG A 219 -19.17 -0.53 7.37
C ARG A 219 -18.34 0.69 7.76
N ALA A 220 -18.49 1.12 9.01
CA ALA A 220 -17.61 2.11 9.62
C ALA A 220 -17.25 1.73 11.07
N ASN A 221 -16.25 2.39 11.62
CA ASN A 221 -15.80 2.17 13.00
C ASN A 221 -16.77 2.76 14.04
N ARG A 222 -17.57 3.75 13.65
CA ARG A 222 -18.62 4.39 14.47
C ARG A 222 -19.98 4.27 13.80
N PRO A 223 -21.09 4.40 14.54
CA PRO A 223 -22.43 4.41 13.94
C PRO A 223 -22.58 5.56 12.94
N PHE A 224 -23.23 5.29 11.81
CA PHE A 224 -23.47 6.25 10.73
C PHE A 224 -24.80 5.97 10.04
N CYS A 225 -25.30 6.96 9.30
CA CYS A 225 -26.44 6.85 8.42
C CYS A 225 -25.99 6.88 6.96
N VAL A 226 -26.69 6.14 6.12
CA VAL A 226 -26.52 6.25 4.65
C VAL A 226 -27.54 7.26 4.15
N THR A 227 -27.07 8.44 3.74
CA THR A 227 -27.91 9.54 3.29
C THR A 227 -28.37 9.38 1.87
N GLY A 228 -27.65 8.62 1.05
CA GLY A 228 -28.03 8.34 -0.33
C GLY A 228 -26.94 7.64 -1.13
N ILE A 229 -27.20 7.56 -2.43
CA ILE A 229 -26.24 7.13 -3.44
C ILE A 229 -26.25 8.14 -4.60
N VAL A 230 -25.10 8.25 -5.26
CA VAL A 230 -24.95 9.03 -6.50
C VAL A 230 -24.50 8.09 -7.61
N CYS A 231 -25.27 8.10 -8.72
CA CYS A 231 -24.94 7.39 -9.95
C CYS A 231 -25.23 8.33 -11.14
N ASN A 232 -24.37 8.29 -12.16
CA ASN A 232 -24.36 9.29 -13.23
C ASN A 232 -25.58 9.24 -14.18
N ASP A 233 -26.29 8.11 -14.28
CA ASP A 233 -27.36 7.92 -15.29
C ASP A 233 -28.69 7.39 -14.71
N GLY A 234 -28.83 7.33 -13.39
CA GLY A 234 -30.08 6.92 -12.74
C GLY A 234 -30.49 5.46 -12.92
N CYS A 235 -29.67 4.63 -13.55
CA CYS A 235 -29.95 3.21 -13.74
C CYS A 235 -29.78 2.37 -12.46
N LEU A 236 -29.18 2.93 -11.44
CA LEU A 236 -28.97 2.31 -10.14
C LEU A 236 -29.79 3.02 -9.06
N SER A 237 -30.43 2.27 -8.19
CA SER A 237 -31.17 2.77 -7.04
C SER A 237 -30.84 2.01 -5.77
N CYS A 238 -30.89 2.70 -4.64
CA CYS A 238 -30.69 2.12 -3.32
C CYS A 238 -31.48 2.95 -2.29
N PRO A 239 -32.21 2.31 -1.36
CA PRO A 239 -32.91 3.04 -0.31
C PRO A 239 -31.93 3.64 0.71
N ALA A 240 -32.19 4.87 1.14
CA ALA A 240 -31.49 5.49 2.26
C ALA A 240 -31.67 4.68 3.56
N LYS A 241 -30.69 4.75 4.46
CA LYS A 241 -30.74 4.14 5.80
C LYS A 241 -30.47 5.21 6.86
N GLU A 242 -31.54 5.76 7.39
CA GLU A 242 -31.50 6.86 8.37
C GLU A 242 -31.22 6.40 9.81
N THR A 243 -31.31 5.09 10.09
CA THR A 243 -31.02 4.57 11.42
C THR A 243 -29.52 4.39 11.60
N PRO A 244 -28.87 5.05 12.59
CA PRO A 244 -27.45 4.92 12.81
C PRO A 244 -27.03 3.49 13.17
N ALA A 245 -26.10 2.92 12.40
CA ALA A 245 -25.50 1.60 12.67
C ALA A 245 -24.05 1.56 12.18
N LYS A 246 -23.24 0.65 12.73
CA LYS A 246 -21.85 0.44 12.26
C LYS A 246 -21.79 -0.35 10.96
N VAL A 247 -22.85 -1.04 10.60
CA VAL A 247 -22.96 -1.89 9.42
C VAL A 247 -24.32 -1.69 8.79
N HIS A 248 -24.33 -1.35 7.50
CA HIS A 248 -25.55 -1.29 6.70
C HIS A 248 -25.47 -2.32 5.57
N ILE A 249 -26.56 -3.06 5.38
CA ILE A 249 -26.76 -3.90 4.19
C ILE A 249 -27.70 -3.13 3.27
N LEU A 250 -27.20 -2.79 2.08
CA LEU A 250 -27.90 -1.97 1.12
C LEU A 250 -28.25 -2.78 -0.13
N PRO A 251 -29.55 -2.93 -0.46
CA PRO A 251 -29.96 -3.51 -1.71
C PRO A 251 -29.74 -2.49 -2.84
N VAL A 252 -28.85 -2.78 -3.76
CA VAL A 252 -28.60 -2.00 -4.97
C VAL A 252 -29.39 -2.65 -6.10
N THR A 253 -30.31 -1.91 -6.68
CA THR A 253 -31.14 -2.34 -7.81
C THR A 253 -30.66 -1.67 -9.09
N PHE A 254 -30.32 -2.47 -10.07
CA PHE A 254 -30.02 -2.04 -11.43
C PHE A 254 -31.25 -2.23 -12.31
N GLN A 255 -31.59 -1.20 -13.08
CA GLN A 255 -32.63 -1.23 -14.10
C GLN A 255 -31.95 -1.23 -15.46
N ALA A 256 -32.08 -2.30 -16.22
CA ALA A 256 -31.52 -2.39 -17.56
C ALA A 256 -32.31 -1.51 -18.54
N GLY A 257 -31.58 -0.85 -19.44
CA GLY A 257 -32.19 -0.22 -20.60
C GLY A 257 -32.58 -1.22 -21.70
N ASP A 258 -33.11 -0.72 -22.83
CA ASP A 258 -33.52 -1.56 -23.96
C ASP A 258 -32.36 -2.00 -24.87
N VAL A 259 -31.16 -1.42 -24.68
CA VAL A 259 -30.00 -1.67 -25.53
C VAL A 259 -29.10 -2.72 -24.87
N GLY A 260 -28.79 -3.79 -25.61
CA GLY A 260 -27.89 -4.86 -25.18
C GLY A 260 -26.43 -4.40 -25.14
N GLY A 261 -25.65 -5.03 -24.26
CA GLY A 261 -24.20 -4.81 -24.13
C GLY A 261 -23.70 -4.82 -22.69
N GLN A 262 -22.40 -4.66 -22.56
CA GLN A 262 -21.75 -4.54 -21.25
C GLN A 262 -22.01 -3.17 -20.65
N VAL A 263 -22.47 -3.16 -19.41
CA VAL A 263 -22.69 -1.94 -18.60
C VAL A 263 -21.73 -1.95 -17.45
N GLU A 264 -20.97 -0.86 -17.30
CA GLU A 264 -20.11 -0.62 -16.14
C GLU A 264 -20.42 0.77 -15.59
N ARG A 265 -20.68 0.85 -14.29
CA ARG A 265 -21.07 2.09 -13.62
C ARG A 265 -20.39 2.19 -12.25
N GLU A 266 -20.12 3.42 -11.84
CA GLU A 266 -19.65 3.72 -10.50
C GLU A 266 -20.84 4.20 -9.65
N LEU A 267 -20.97 3.58 -8.50
CA LEU A 267 -21.95 3.92 -7.48
C LEU A 267 -21.23 4.53 -6.28
N THR A 268 -21.46 5.78 -6.02
CA THR A 268 -20.92 6.51 -4.87
C THR A 268 -21.92 6.50 -3.72
N ILE A 269 -21.49 6.11 -2.50
CA ILE A 269 -22.36 6.02 -1.33
C ILE A 269 -22.11 7.23 -0.44
N THR A 270 -23.13 8.04 -0.18
CA THR A 270 -23.06 9.20 0.70
C THR A 270 -23.50 8.86 2.12
N THR A 271 -22.78 9.38 3.11
CA THR A 271 -23.04 9.15 4.54
C THR A 271 -23.00 10.45 5.31
N ASP A 272 -23.45 10.42 6.58
CA ASP A 272 -23.39 11.54 7.52
C ASP A 272 -22.02 11.71 8.20
N LEU A 273 -21.02 10.88 7.83
CA LEU A 273 -19.68 10.95 8.42
C LEU A 273 -18.78 12.03 7.78
N GLY A 274 -19.27 12.75 6.78
CA GLY A 274 -18.56 13.83 6.10
C GLY A 274 -17.80 13.37 4.83
N ASP A 275 -17.10 14.30 4.18
CA ASP A 275 -16.53 14.14 2.83
C ASP A 275 -15.20 13.34 2.79
N GLY A 276 -14.76 12.78 3.90
CA GLY A 276 -13.52 12.02 4.02
C GLY A 276 -13.65 10.60 3.51
N ALA A 277 -13.49 10.31 2.26
CA ALA A 277 -13.59 9.03 1.58
C ALA A 277 -15.02 8.50 1.38
N VAL A 278 -15.59 8.94 0.32
CA VAL A 278 -16.86 8.42 -0.18
C VAL A 278 -16.60 7.03 -0.77
N PRO A 279 -17.17 5.93 -0.23
CA PRO A 279 -16.95 4.62 -0.79
C PRO A 279 -17.59 4.49 -2.17
N VAL A 280 -16.81 3.99 -3.12
CA VAL A 280 -17.24 3.76 -4.51
C VAL A 280 -17.34 2.26 -4.77
N VAL A 281 -18.41 1.85 -5.46
CA VAL A 281 -18.64 0.48 -5.91
C VAL A 281 -18.72 0.48 -7.43
N THR A 282 -17.89 -0.32 -8.08
CA THR A 282 -18.01 -0.59 -9.51
C THR A 282 -19.11 -1.63 -9.73
N VAL A 283 -20.13 -1.30 -10.48
CA VAL A 283 -21.25 -2.20 -10.81
C VAL A 283 -21.10 -2.64 -12.25
N GLN A 284 -21.11 -3.94 -12.49
CA GLN A 284 -21.01 -4.53 -13.83
C GLN A 284 -22.23 -5.42 -14.13
N ALA A 285 -22.82 -5.22 -15.30
CA ALA A 285 -23.90 -6.05 -15.81
C ALA A 285 -23.69 -6.33 -17.30
N MET A 286 -24.28 -7.42 -17.79
CA MET A 286 -24.41 -7.72 -19.21
C MET A 286 -25.90 -7.67 -19.55
N VAL A 287 -26.32 -6.72 -20.37
CA VAL A 287 -27.70 -6.66 -20.87
C VAL A 287 -27.81 -7.54 -22.12
N ASP A 288 -28.69 -8.53 -22.09
CA ASP A 288 -28.92 -9.44 -23.22
C ASP A 288 -29.57 -8.66 -24.38
N GLY A 289 -29.09 -8.89 -25.62
CA GLY A 289 -29.66 -8.23 -26.82
C GLY A 289 -28.57 -7.87 -27.84
N ALA A 290 -28.97 -7.43 -29.01
CA ALA A 290 -28.03 -6.95 -30.01
C ALA A 290 -27.39 -5.64 -29.54
N PRO A 291 -26.05 -5.46 -29.66
CA PRO A 291 -25.40 -4.21 -29.33
C PRO A 291 -25.94 -3.09 -30.25
N ALA A 292 -26.06 -1.86 -29.72
CA ALA A 292 -26.39 -0.71 -30.53
C ALA A 292 -25.40 -0.58 -31.69
N ASP A 293 -25.88 -0.47 -32.91
CA ASP A 293 -25.07 -0.24 -34.12
C ASP A 293 -24.16 0.98 -33.91
N GLY A 294 -22.86 0.74 -33.72
CA GLY A 294 -21.88 1.82 -33.53
C GLY A 294 -20.52 1.49 -32.99
N ALA A 295 -20.21 0.24 -32.62
CA ALA A 295 -18.89 -0.12 -32.15
C ALA A 295 -18.17 -1.10 -33.08
N SER A 296 -17.37 -0.53 -33.97
CA SER A 296 -16.15 -1.06 -34.60
C SER A 296 -16.15 -2.54 -34.99
N ALA A 297 -16.45 -2.80 -36.26
CA ALA A 297 -16.09 -4.06 -36.93
C ALA A 297 -14.60 -4.38 -36.73
N ARG A 298 -14.30 -5.40 -35.94
CA ARG A 298 -12.96 -6.02 -35.92
C ARG A 298 -12.69 -6.55 -37.33
N ARG A 299 -11.74 -5.89 -38.03
CA ARG A 299 -11.17 -6.41 -39.26
C ARG A 299 -10.62 -7.84 -39.00
N LYS A 300 -11.18 -8.84 -39.68
CA LYS A 300 -10.58 -10.15 -39.82
C LYS A 300 -9.20 -9.99 -40.45
N PRO A 301 -8.16 -10.62 -39.96
CA PRO A 301 -6.89 -10.66 -40.67
C PRO A 301 -7.07 -11.50 -41.95
N SER A 302 -6.62 -10.94 -43.08
CA SER A 302 -6.53 -11.63 -44.36
C SER A 302 -5.54 -12.81 -44.27
N PRO A 303 -5.79 -13.94 -44.97
CA PRO A 303 -4.86 -15.04 -44.96
C PRO A 303 -3.54 -14.66 -45.66
N GLN A 304 -2.43 -14.82 -44.97
CA GLN A 304 -1.07 -14.70 -45.53
C GLN A 304 -0.86 -15.80 -46.55
N GLN A 305 -0.55 -15.40 -47.78
CA GLN A 305 -0.05 -16.29 -48.81
C GLN A 305 1.38 -16.74 -48.44
N SER A 306 1.57 -18.04 -48.35
CA SER A 306 2.86 -18.67 -48.21
C SER A 306 3.67 -18.52 -49.49
N VAL A 307 4.79 -17.79 -49.45
CA VAL A 307 5.80 -17.77 -50.52
C VAL A 307 6.84 -18.85 -50.20
N SER A 308 6.87 -19.89 -51.02
CA SER A 308 7.92 -20.91 -51.04
C SER A 308 9.16 -20.34 -51.73
N LEU A 309 10.31 -20.34 -51.06
CA LEU A 309 11.62 -20.14 -51.69
C LEU A 309 12.29 -21.48 -51.88
N ARG A 310 12.70 -21.69 -53.15
CA ARG A 310 13.66 -22.70 -53.56
C ARG A 310 15.07 -22.32 -53.15
#